data_06bbf59eb90839a732e2d1bd5bbb4b36
#
_entry.id   06bbf59eb90839a732e2d1bd5bbb4b36
#
_cell.length_a   1.000
_cell.length_b   1.000
_cell.length_c   1.000
_cell.angle_alpha   90.00
_cell.angle_beta   90.00
_cell.angle_gamma   90.00
#
_symmetry.space_group_name_H-M   'P 1'
#
loop_
_entity.id
_entity.type
_entity.pdbx_description
1 polymer ?
#
loop_
_entity_poly.entity_id
_entity_poly.type
_entity_poly.pdbx_seq_one_letter_code
_entity_poly.pdbx_strand_id
1 'polypeptide(L)'
;YKFMNWDMPQYAHIPLIHGEDGTKLSKRHGAVNILDLKNDGYLKEAIINNLILLGWSNNKEKSETIELDEIIENFEISNLSKSSSIFSFDKLDFFNNFYLRKESGIEEFINFCESNVELNEYLQKDETKMKNIFNVYKKDIKKLSDLNDSIKVYFDENYKINKTEKLTSEFD
;
A
#
# COMPACT_ATOMS: atom_id res chain seq x y z
N TYR A 1 3.15 -26.10 31.32
CA TYR A 1 4.19 -25.24 31.88
C TYR A 1 4.38 -25.50 33.38
N LYS A 2 3.33 -25.44 34.18
CA LYS A 2 3.39 -25.73 35.64
C LYS A 2 3.94 -27.13 35.93
N PHE A 3 3.46 -28.14 35.20
CA PHE A 3 3.88 -29.53 35.40
C PHE A 3 5.37 -29.77 35.08
N MET A 4 5.89 -29.04 34.05
CA MET A 4 7.28 -29.12 33.62
C MET A 4 8.20 -28.15 34.37
N ASN A 5 7.65 -27.39 35.31
CA ASN A 5 8.36 -26.33 36.05
C ASN A 5 9.07 -25.31 35.14
N TRP A 6 8.40 -24.96 34.01
CA TRP A 6 8.86 -23.94 33.06
C TRP A 6 8.22 -22.59 33.37
N ASP A 7 8.92 -21.52 33.03
CA ASP A 7 8.37 -20.16 33.09
C ASP A 7 7.20 -20.02 32.11
N MET A 8 6.07 -19.49 32.61
CA MET A 8 4.88 -19.34 31.81
C MET A 8 5.04 -18.15 30.87
N PRO A 9 4.87 -18.31 29.54
CA PRO A 9 4.88 -17.19 28.63
C PRO A 9 3.67 -16.27 28.86
N GLN A 10 3.82 -15.01 28.47
CA GLN A 10 2.70 -14.09 28.41
C GLN A 10 1.87 -14.37 27.15
N TYR A 11 0.55 -14.32 27.30
CA TYR A 11 -0.39 -14.56 26.21
C TYR A 11 -1.14 -13.27 25.88
N ALA A 12 -1.31 -13.02 24.59
CA ALA A 12 -2.19 -11.96 24.09
C ALA A 12 -3.12 -12.54 23.00
N HIS A 13 -4.38 -12.13 23.03
CA HIS A 13 -5.37 -12.49 22.02
C HIS A 13 -5.81 -11.24 21.29
N ILE A 14 -5.62 -11.22 19.98
CA ILE A 14 -6.14 -10.16 19.11
C ILE A 14 -7.45 -10.64 18.46
N PRO A 15 -8.43 -9.74 18.26
CA PRO A 15 -9.69 -10.09 17.61
C PRO A 15 -9.50 -10.43 16.13
N LEU A 16 -10.54 -11.03 15.54
CA LEU A 16 -10.57 -11.31 14.10
C LEU A 16 -10.69 -10.02 13.31
N ILE A 17 -10.02 -10.00 12.16
CA ILE A 17 -10.20 -8.96 11.15
C ILE A 17 -11.35 -9.38 10.22
N HIS A 18 -12.24 -8.45 9.93
CA HIS A 18 -13.37 -8.63 9.03
C HIS A 18 -13.15 -7.88 7.72
N GLY A 19 -13.78 -8.34 6.65
CA GLY A 19 -13.95 -7.57 5.42
C GLY A 19 -15.04 -6.50 5.57
N GLU A 20 -15.20 -5.66 4.56
CA GLU A 20 -16.21 -4.60 4.55
C GLU A 20 -17.66 -5.12 4.61
N ASP A 21 -17.87 -6.37 4.21
CA ASP A 21 -19.16 -7.07 4.34
C ASP A 21 -19.44 -7.57 5.77
N GLY A 22 -18.55 -7.29 6.73
CA GLY A 22 -18.66 -7.71 8.12
C GLY A 22 -18.37 -9.19 8.37
N THR A 23 -18.01 -9.98 7.35
CA THR A 23 -17.60 -11.38 7.54
C THR A 23 -16.10 -11.49 7.79
N LYS A 24 -15.66 -12.63 8.33
CA LYS A 24 -14.23 -12.87 8.55
C LYS A 24 -13.44 -12.65 7.25
N LEU A 25 -12.37 -11.85 7.32
CA LEU A 25 -11.48 -11.60 6.20
C LEU A 25 -10.96 -12.91 5.61
N SER A 26 -11.09 -13.08 4.31
CA SER A 26 -10.76 -14.30 3.58
C SER A 26 -10.37 -13.99 2.13
N LYS A 27 -9.83 -14.97 1.40
CA LYS A 27 -9.42 -14.83 -0.01
C LYS A 27 -10.52 -14.30 -0.95
N ARG A 28 -11.81 -14.49 -0.62
CA ARG A 28 -12.93 -13.95 -1.42
C ARG A 28 -13.11 -12.42 -1.30
N HIS A 29 -12.43 -11.77 -0.34
CA HIS A 29 -12.44 -10.32 -0.17
C HIS A 29 -11.30 -9.64 -0.95
N GLY A 30 -10.67 -10.35 -1.88
CA GLY A 30 -9.49 -9.89 -2.60
C GLY A 30 -8.19 -10.44 -2.01
N ALA A 31 -7.07 -10.06 -2.58
CA ALA A 31 -5.76 -10.48 -2.12
C ALA A 31 -5.52 -9.99 -0.69
N VAL A 32 -5.36 -10.91 0.23
CA VAL A 32 -5.05 -10.61 1.64
C VAL A 32 -3.67 -11.16 2.00
N ASN A 33 -2.93 -11.58 0.98
CA ASN A 33 -1.56 -11.99 1.14
C ASN A 33 -0.65 -10.77 0.98
N ILE A 34 0.20 -10.53 1.95
CA ILE A 34 1.15 -9.40 1.94
C ILE A 34 2.06 -9.43 0.70
N LEU A 35 2.42 -10.61 0.21
CA LEU A 35 3.23 -10.74 -1.01
C LEU A 35 2.47 -10.27 -2.25
N ASP A 36 1.16 -10.53 -2.31
CA ASP A 36 0.34 -10.06 -3.43
C ASP A 36 0.23 -8.53 -3.40
N LEU A 37 0.03 -7.94 -2.21
CA LEU A 37 0.04 -6.49 -2.04
C LEU A 37 1.38 -5.87 -2.47
N LYS A 38 2.50 -6.48 -2.08
CA LYS A 38 3.84 -6.05 -2.52
C LYS A 38 3.97 -6.11 -4.04
N ASN A 39 3.55 -7.22 -4.67
CA ASN A 39 3.62 -7.39 -6.12
C ASN A 39 2.71 -6.41 -6.88
N ASP A 40 1.62 -5.99 -6.27
CA ASP A 40 0.73 -4.95 -6.77
C ASP A 40 1.32 -3.53 -6.60
N GLY A 41 2.44 -3.38 -5.88
CA GLY A 41 3.13 -2.11 -5.68
C GLY A 41 2.60 -1.28 -4.52
N TYR A 42 2.04 -1.95 -3.50
CA TYR A 42 1.84 -1.30 -2.20
C TYR A 42 3.16 -1.24 -1.43
N LEU A 43 3.47 -0.07 -0.89
CA LEU A 43 4.68 0.16 -0.11
C LEU A 43 4.57 -0.49 1.28
N LYS A 44 5.70 -0.95 1.81
CA LYS A 44 5.75 -1.58 3.14
C LYS A 44 5.22 -0.66 4.24
N GLU A 45 5.54 0.64 4.17
CA GLU A 45 5.07 1.66 5.11
C GLU A 45 3.54 1.76 5.12
N ALA A 46 2.92 1.76 3.94
CA ALA A 46 1.46 1.79 3.81
C ALA A 46 0.80 0.54 4.39
N ILE A 47 1.37 -0.64 4.09
CA ILE A 47 0.86 -1.92 4.60
C ILE A 47 0.98 -1.94 6.13
N ILE A 48 2.14 -1.58 6.69
CA ILE A 48 2.36 -1.55 8.14
C ILE A 48 1.41 -0.56 8.80
N ASN A 49 1.30 0.65 8.27
CA ASN A 49 0.40 1.67 8.82
C ASN A 49 -1.06 1.21 8.81
N ASN A 50 -1.52 0.60 7.72
CA ASN A 50 -2.87 0.06 7.65
C ASN A 50 -3.09 -1.08 8.66
N LEU A 51 -2.13 -2.01 8.78
CA LEU A 51 -2.24 -3.16 9.67
C LEU A 51 -2.20 -2.76 11.15
N ILE A 52 -1.35 -1.81 11.53
CA ILE A 52 -1.26 -1.38 12.93
C ILE A 52 -2.58 -0.75 13.39
N LEU A 53 -3.21 0.05 12.56
CA LEU A 53 -4.49 0.70 12.87
C LEU A 53 -5.68 -0.26 12.94
N LEU A 54 -5.55 -1.50 12.49
CA LEU A 54 -6.58 -2.52 12.67
C LEU A 54 -6.72 -2.97 14.13
N GLY A 55 -5.70 -2.80 14.94
CA GLY A 55 -5.76 -3.32 16.31
C GLY A 55 -5.09 -2.46 17.36
N TRP A 56 -4.43 -1.38 16.97
CA TRP A 56 -3.73 -0.49 17.90
C TRP A 56 -4.10 0.97 17.62
N SER A 57 -4.16 1.77 18.66
CA SER A 57 -4.39 3.20 18.54
C SER A 57 -3.30 3.99 19.27
N ASN A 58 -2.73 4.97 18.58
CA ASN A 58 -1.87 5.94 19.22
C ASN A 58 -2.73 6.94 19.98
N ASN A 59 -2.74 6.82 21.30
CA ASN A 59 -3.51 7.74 22.17
C ASN A 59 -2.91 9.15 22.25
N LYS A 60 -1.70 9.36 21.71
CA LYS A 60 -0.98 10.63 21.79
C LYS A 60 -1.24 11.54 20.58
N GLU A 61 -1.49 10.95 19.41
CA GLU A 61 -1.70 11.72 18.18
C GLU A 61 -2.97 11.29 17.44
N LYS A 62 -3.63 12.26 16.80
CA LYS A 62 -4.83 12.03 15.99
C LYS A 62 -4.52 11.71 14.53
N SER A 63 -3.25 11.67 14.15
CA SER A 63 -2.86 11.35 12.77
C SER A 63 -3.08 9.87 12.48
N GLU A 64 -3.70 9.57 11.35
CA GLU A 64 -3.82 8.20 10.86
C GLU A 64 -2.55 7.74 10.12
N THR A 65 -1.70 8.68 9.66
CA THR A 65 -0.42 8.36 9.04
C THR A 65 0.70 8.43 10.10
N ILE A 66 1.25 7.27 10.44
CA ILE A 66 2.21 7.11 11.54
C ILE A 66 3.51 6.54 10.97
N GLU A 67 4.63 7.16 11.28
CA GLU A 67 5.94 6.66 10.86
C GLU A 67 6.32 5.40 11.64
N LEU A 68 7.10 4.52 11.01
CA LEU A 68 7.49 3.24 11.63
C LEU A 68 8.24 3.44 12.95
N ASP A 69 9.15 4.41 13.02
CA ASP A 69 9.91 4.70 14.22
C ASP A 69 8.98 5.16 15.35
N GLU A 70 7.98 5.98 15.04
CA GLU A 70 6.96 6.40 16.00
C GLU A 70 6.10 5.21 16.49
N ILE A 71 5.77 4.27 15.60
CA ILE A 71 5.08 3.03 15.98
C ILE A 71 5.94 2.25 16.97
N ILE A 72 7.23 2.05 16.67
CA ILE A 72 8.15 1.29 17.50
C ILE A 72 8.30 1.92 18.89
N GLU A 73 8.42 3.25 18.96
CA GLU A 73 8.60 3.97 20.22
C GLU A 73 7.35 3.97 21.11
N ASN A 74 6.16 3.96 20.51
CA ASN A 74 4.90 4.12 21.24
C ASN A 74 4.05 2.84 21.32
N PHE A 75 4.49 1.74 20.68
CA PHE A 75 3.73 0.50 20.70
C PHE A 75 3.71 -0.12 22.09
N GLU A 76 2.51 -0.27 22.62
CA GLU A 76 2.24 -1.00 23.86
C GLU A 76 1.12 -2.03 23.65
N ILE A 77 1.33 -3.25 24.13
CA ILE A 77 0.33 -4.32 24.05
C ILE A 77 -0.95 -3.95 24.78
N SER A 78 -0.84 -3.13 25.84
CA SER A 78 -1.98 -2.62 26.61
C SER A 78 -2.95 -1.77 25.80
N ASN A 79 -2.47 -1.15 24.70
CA ASN A 79 -3.24 -0.29 23.79
C ASN A 79 -3.88 -1.05 22.63
N LEU A 80 -3.80 -2.39 22.66
CA LEU A 80 -4.48 -3.20 21.63
C LEU A 80 -5.99 -3.17 21.83
N SER A 81 -6.71 -2.98 20.71
CA SER A 81 -8.17 -3.03 20.68
C SER A 81 -8.66 -4.44 21.03
N LYS A 82 -9.76 -4.49 21.78
CA LYS A 82 -10.48 -5.74 22.09
C LYS A 82 -11.65 -5.98 21.11
N SER A 83 -11.97 -5.00 20.28
CA SER A 83 -13.02 -5.10 19.27
C SER A 83 -12.45 -5.53 17.93
N SER A 84 -13.27 -6.23 17.13
CA SER A 84 -12.93 -6.58 15.75
C SER A 84 -12.76 -5.33 14.90
N SER A 85 -11.84 -5.42 13.93
CA SER A 85 -11.54 -4.35 12.99
C SER A 85 -11.96 -4.75 11.59
N ILE A 86 -12.25 -3.77 10.75
CA ILE A 86 -12.58 -3.96 9.33
C ILE A 86 -11.36 -3.56 8.50
N PHE A 87 -10.91 -4.48 7.64
CA PHE A 87 -9.91 -4.19 6.64
C PHE A 87 -10.57 -3.51 5.45
N SER A 88 -10.10 -2.32 5.08
CA SER A 88 -10.55 -1.58 3.91
C SER A 88 -9.39 -1.34 2.95
N PHE A 89 -9.60 -1.68 1.67
CA PHE A 89 -8.66 -1.35 0.61
C PHE A 89 -8.61 0.15 0.34
N ASP A 90 -9.72 0.87 0.46
CA ASP A 90 -9.72 2.34 0.29
C ASP A 90 -8.78 3.01 1.29
N LYS A 91 -8.73 2.50 2.51
CA LYS A 91 -7.81 2.99 3.55
C LYS A 91 -6.36 2.65 3.23
N LEU A 92 -6.09 1.45 2.75
CA LEU A 92 -4.77 1.04 2.29
C LEU A 92 -4.30 1.89 1.09
N ASP A 93 -5.17 2.12 0.12
CA ASP A 93 -4.94 2.99 -1.04
C ASP A 93 -4.58 4.42 -0.61
N PHE A 94 -5.31 4.98 0.37
CA PHE A 94 -5.03 6.29 0.94
C PHE A 94 -3.63 6.35 1.56
N PHE A 95 -3.25 5.39 2.39
CA PHE A 95 -1.91 5.35 2.97
C PHE A 95 -0.84 5.17 1.91
N ASN A 96 -1.07 4.30 0.94
CA ASN A 96 -0.10 4.06 -0.13
C ASN A 96 0.14 5.33 -0.95
N ASN A 97 -0.92 6.01 -1.37
CA ASN A 97 -0.80 7.27 -2.08
C ASN A 97 -0.07 8.35 -1.24
N PHE A 98 -0.31 8.39 0.07
CA PHE A 98 0.41 9.30 0.97
C PHE A 98 1.93 9.04 0.95
N TYR A 99 2.36 7.78 1.08
CA TYR A 99 3.79 7.42 1.09
C TYR A 99 4.43 7.57 -0.29
N LEU A 100 3.72 7.27 -1.39
CA LEU A 100 4.20 7.47 -2.76
C LEU A 100 4.54 8.94 -3.08
N ARG A 101 3.88 9.89 -2.42
CA ARG A 101 4.15 11.34 -2.61
C ARG A 101 5.40 11.83 -1.90
N LYS A 102 5.96 11.07 -0.95
CA LYS A 102 7.20 11.42 -0.26
C LYS A 102 8.39 11.39 -1.22
N GLU A 103 9.50 11.99 -0.80
CA GLU A 103 10.74 11.97 -1.59
C GLU A 103 11.24 10.55 -1.86
N SER A 104 11.09 9.63 -0.90
CA SER A 104 11.43 8.22 -1.06
C SER A 104 10.55 7.46 -2.06
N GLY A 105 9.37 7.97 -2.41
CA GLY A 105 8.44 7.31 -3.33
C GLY A 105 9.03 7.03 -4.71
N ILE A 106 9.94 7.87 -5.20
CA ILE A 106 10.62 7.65 -6.48
C ILE A 106 11.61 6.48 -6.42
N GLU A 107 12.27 6.29 -5.29
CA GLU A 107 13.20 5.18 -5.05
C GLU A 107 12.45 3.84 -4.97
N GLU A 108 11.31 3.85 -4.27
CA GLU A 108 10.42 2.69 -4.22
C GLU A 108 9.82 2.33 -5.59
N PHE A 109 9.51 3.34 -6.42
CA PHE A 109 9.09 3.10 -7.81
C PHE A 109 10.20 2.45 -8.64
N ILE A 110 11.45 2.90 -8.52
CA ILE A 110 12.59 2.29 -9.22
C ILE A 110 12.78 0.82 -8.78
N ASN A 111 12.78 0.56 -7.47
CA ASN A 111 12.87 -0.80 -6.92
C ASN A 111 11.74 -1.72 -7.43
N PHE A 112 10.54 -1.19 -7.54
CA PHE A 112 9.39 -1.90 -8.10
C PHE A 112 9.61 -2.23 -9.59
N CYS A 113 10.10 -1.28 -10.38
CA CYS A 113 10.41 -1.50 -11.80
C CYS A 113 11.54 -2.54 -11.97
N GLU A 114 12.59 -2.48 -11.17
CA GLU A 114 13.69 -3.45 -11.21
C GLU A 114 13.25 -4.88 -10.89
N SER A 115 12.25 -5.02 -10.02
CA SER A 115 11.68 -6.33 -9.66
C SER A 115 10.75 -6.93 -10.72
N ASN A 116 10.34 -6.13 -11.71
CA ASN A 116 9.44 -6.53 -12.79
C ASN A 116 10.19 -6.55 -14.13
N VAL A 117 10.25 -7.70 -14.79
CA VAL A 117 11.04 -7.90 -16.03
C VAL A 117 10.69 -6.89 -17.11
N GLU A 118 9.40 -6.69 -17.39
CA GLU A 118 8.93 -5.76 -18.44
C GLU A 118 9.25 -4.31 -18.10
N LEU A 119 8.98 -3.89 -16.86
CA LEU A 119 9.24 -2.52 -16.43
C LEU A 119 10.73 -2.22 -16.33
N ASN A 120 11.54 -3.21 -15.99
CA ASN A 120 12.98 -3.06 -15.96
C ASN A 120 13.57 -2.81 -17.36
N GLU A 121 13.02 -3.42 -18.41
CA GLU A 121 13.41 -3.11 -19.79
C GLU A 121 13.18 -1.63 -20.13
N TYR A 122 12.03 -1.07 -19.74
CA TYR A 122 11.75 0.37 -19.93
C TYR A 122 12.65 1.24 -19.07
N LEU A 123 12.92 0.84 -17.84
CA LEU A 123 13.82 1.55 -16.94
C LEU A 123 15.24 1.63 -17.51
N GLN A 124 15.78 0.52 -18.04
CA GLN A 124 17.09 0.49 -18.67
C GLN A 124 17.15 1.29 -19.99
N LYS A 125 16.04 1.39 -20.71
CA LYS A 125 15.93 2.17 -21.94
C LYS A 125 15.98 3.67 -21.67
N ASP A 126 15.24 4.18 -20.67
CA ASP A 126 15.19 5.61 -20.31
C ASP A 126 14.68 5.81 -18.86
N GLU A 127 15.62 5.76 -17.91
CA GLU A 127 15.34 5.97 -16.49
C GLU A 127 14.74 7.37 -16.21
N THR A 128 15.23 8.39 -16.92
CA THR A 128 14.75 9.77 -16.75
C THR A 128 13.27 9.89 -17.13
N LYS A 129 12.88 9.27 -18.23
CA LYS A 129 11.51 9.23 -18.70
C LYS A 129 10.61 8.47 -17.70
N MET A 130 11.08 7.34 -17.16
CA MET A 130 10.37 6.59 -16.14
C MET A 130 10.12 7.44 -14.89
N LYS A 131 11.13 8.14 -14.37
CA LYS A 131 11.00 9.07 -13.24
C LYS A 131 10.01 10.20 -13.52
N ASN A 132 10.01 10.74 -14.73
CA ASN A 132 9.08 11.80 -15.13
C ASN A 132 7.64 11.28 -15.17
N ILE A 133 7.39 10.09 -15.72
CA ILE A 133 6.06 9.45 -15.70
C ILE A 133 5.58 9.31 -14.25
N PHE A 134 6.40 8.73 -13.37
CA PHE A 134 6.04 8.59 -11.96
C PHE A 134 5.70 9.94 -11.33
N ASN A 135 6.52 10.99 -11.53
CA ASN A 135 6.30 12.30 -10.93
C ASN A 135 4.99 12.97 -11.41
N VAL A 136 4.58 12.70 -12.65
CA VAL A 136 3.29 13.19 -13.19
C VAL A 136 2.12 12.51 -12.49
N TYR A 137 2.18 11.18 -12.34
CA TYR A 137 1.03 10.39 -11.90
C TYR A 137 0.99 10.07 -10.40
N LYS A 138 2.08 10.26 -9.63
CA LYS A 138 2.17 9.85 -8.22
C LYS A 138 1.09 10.42 -7.29
N LYS A 139 0.38 11.47 -7.74
CA LYS A 139 -0.73 12.06 -6.96
C LYS A 139 -2.06 11.33 -7.20
N ASP A 140 -2.19 10.65 -8.33
CA ASP A 140 -3.45 10.11 -8.82
C ASP A 140 -3.49 8.57 -8.70
N ILE A 141 -2.32 7.92 -8.62
CA ILE A 141 -2.23 6.47 -8.47
C ILE A 141 -2.47 6.02 -7.03
N LYS A 142 -3.04 4.85 -6.88
CA LYS A 142 -3.25 4.18 -5.59
C LYS A 142 -2.09 3.24 -5.26
N LYS A 143 -1.54 2.57 -6.27
CA LYS A 143 -0.45 1.61 -6.18
C LYS A 143 0.45 1.70 -7.42
N LEU A 144 1.68 1.19 -7.33
CA LEU A 144 2.66 1.33 -8.42
C LEU A 144 2.24 0.61 -9.70
N SER A 145 1.53 -0.52 -9.61
CA SER A 145 1.02 -1.24 -10.77
C SER A 145 0.01 -0.46 -11.60
N ASP A 146 -0.62 0.59 -11.05
CA ASP A 146 -1.51 1.47 -11.81
C ASP A 146 -0.78 2.21 -12.95
N LEU A 147 0.55 2.30 -12.89
CA LEU A 147 1.37 2.92 -13.93
C LEU A 147 1.69 1.99 -15.11
N ASN A 148 1.48 0.69 -15.00
CA ASN A 148 1.93 -0.28 -16.00
C ASN A 148 1.44 0.06 -17.41
N ASP A 149 0.14 0.33 -17.56
CA ASP A 149 -0.45 0.65 -18.87
C ASP A 149 0.00 2.03 -19.37
N SER A 150 0.11 3.02 -18.46
CA SER A 150 0.62 4.34 -18.83
C SER A 150 2.07 4.26 -19.33
N ILE A 151 2.94 3.50 -18.65
CA ILE A 151 4.33 3.33 -19.06
C ILE A 151 4.40 2.72 -20.46
N LYS A 152 3.63 1.66 -20.75
CA LYS A 152 3.56 1.03 -22.07
C LYS A 152 3.21 2.05 -23.15
N VAL A 153 2.17 2.84 -22.91
CA VAL A 153 1.73 3.90 -23.84
C VAL A 153 2.85 4.92 -24.12
N TYR A 154 3.56 5.36 -23.08
CA TYR A 154 4.64 6.34 -23.25
C TYR A 154 5.87 5.78 -23.99
N PHE A 155 6.08 4.47 -23.98
CA PHE A 155 7.19 3.80 -24.69
C PHE A 155 6.79 3.19 -26.04
N ASP A 156 5.50 3.20 -26.41
CA ASP A 156 5.02 2.75 -27.71
C ASP A 156 5.25 3.84 -28.77
N GLU A 157 6.20 3.61 -29.68
CA GLU A 157 6.53 4.51 -30.79
C GLU A 157 5.37 4.66 -31.81
N ASN A 158 4.44 3.72 -31.83
CA ASN A 158 3.27 3.71 -32.72
C ASN A 158 2.02 4.30 -32.08
N TYR A 159 2.08 4.68 -30.80
CA TYR A 159 0.92 5.21 -30.10
C TYR A 159 0.54 6.58 -30.64
N LYS A 160 -0.54 6.61 -31.41
CA LYS A 160 -1.16 7.87 -31.89
C LYS A 160 -2.28 8.25 -30.93
N ILE A 161 -2.14 9.39 -30.26
CA ILE A 161 -3.22 9.98 -29.48
C ILE A 161 -4.36 10.31 -30.44
N ASN A 162 -5.40 9.50 -30.46
CA ASN A 162 -6.66 9.85 -31.12
C ASN A 162 -7.31 10.98 -30.31
N LYS A 163 -7.07 12.22 -30.71
CA LYS A 163 -7.50 13.47 -30.04
C LYS A 163 -9.01 13.68 -29.96
N THR A 164 -9.86 12.70 -30.33
CA THR A 164 -11.26 12.98 -30.62
C THR A 164 -12.29 12.39 -29.63
N GLU A 165 -11.93 11.71 -28.55
CA GLU A 165 -12.97 11.02 -27.75
C GLU A 165 -13.08 11.40 -26.27
N LYS A 166 -12.34 12.36 -25.72
CA LYS A 166 -12.42 12.66 -24.28
C LYS A 166 -12.53 14.12 -23.86
N LEU A 167 -12.96 15.03 -24.72
CA LEU A 167 -13.16 16.46 -24.38
C LEU A 167 -14.62 16.94 -24.42
N THR A 168 -15.61 16.06 -24.53
CA THR A 168 -17.01 16.48 -24.65
C THR A 168 -17.97 15.94 -23.57
N SER A 169 -17.52 15.46 -22.44
CA SER A 169 -18.41 14.94 -21.39
C SER A 169 -18.28 15.54 -20.00
N GLU A 170 -17.57 16.66 -19.84
CA GLU A 170 -17.46 17.32 -18.53
C GLU A 170 -17.81 18.82 -18.52
N PHE A 171 -18.47 19.32 -19.55
CA PHE A 171 -19.06 20.68 -19.56
C PHE A 171 -20.44 20.64 -20.23
N ASP A 172 -21.43 20.07 -19.54
CA ASP A 172 -22.85 20.40 -19.64
C ASP A 172 -23.49 20.28 -18.25
#